data_5394df8a95e6bca990ab99b6768fed6e
#
_entry.id   5394df8a95e6bca990ab99b6768fed6e
#
_cell.length_a   1.000
_cell.length_b   1.000
_cell.length_c   1.000
_cell.angle_alpha   90.00
_cell.angle_beta   90.00
_cell.angle_gamma   90.00
#
_symmetry.space_group_name_H-M   'P 1'
#
loop_
_entity.id
_entity.type
_entity.pdbx_description
1 polymer ?
#
loop_
_entity_poly.entity_id
_entity_poly.type
_entity_poly.pdbx_seq_one_letter_code
_entity_poly.pdbx_strand_id
1 'polypeptide(L)'
;MKLSKASLTSRAIFGVLTLSLTVLTACGTVSQSKNVLTVNGTNYTVAQFERLSKELISTKQIPSTTGQISGADSKNVLSALVRFIMNNEFLQANGESITDLDRKTVTDTIAADDPYYSWSKELQRLSIDLSVATTVVARVKTPDSKKLEKIYSASPGSAGALCIRHIVVATEKESRNILKQLNDGADFIALAKELSTEPTAKATGGALQLEASDCTPISNFPDTYDLDFIQAALDAKVGVPNGPIKSSLGYHIIMNRPYSEIAESLSKLPVADSGPRLALGFFLTSKVTVNPKFGTWNAALGKVE
;
A
#
# COMPACT_ATOMS: atom_id res chain seq x y z
N MET A 1 50.91 -11.14 -34.52
CA MET A 1 52.30 -10.62 -34.51
C MET A 1 52.54 -10.05 -33.07
N LYS A 2 53.45 -10.77 -32.34
CA LYS A 2 54.32 -10.39 -31.19
C LYS A 2 53.71 -9.51 -30.07
N LEU A 3 53.38 -10.08 -28.95
CA LEU A 3 54.07 -10.19 -27.64
C LEU A 3 55.10 -9.10 -27.30
N SER A 4 54.93 -8.44 -26.16
CA SER A 4 56.05 -8.11 -25.27
C SER A 4 55.58 -8.01 -23.82
N LYS A 5 56.27 -8.75 -22.95
CA LYS A 5 56.25 -8.79 -21.49
C LYS A 5 57.29 -7.80 -20.92
N ALA A 6 57.06 -7.28 -19.73
CA ALA A 6 58.04 -7.07 -18.70
C ALA A 6 57.33 -6.41 -17.51
N SER A 7 57.39 -6.83 -16.34
CA SER A 7 58.28 -7.47 -15.36
C SER A 7 58.25 -6.65 -14.05
N LEU A 8 58.01 -7.39 -12.97
CA LEU A 8 58.00 -7.02 -11.53
C LEU A 8 59.20 -6.19 -11.08
N THR A 9 59.01 -5.33 -10.06
CA THR A 9 59.87 -5.34 -8.88
C THR A 9 59.14 -4.83 -7.63
N SER A 10 59.25 -5.65 -6.60
CA SER A 10 58.83 -5.45 -5.21
C SER A 10 59.76 -4.50 -4.47
N ARG A 11 59.25 -3.65 -3.59
CA ARG A 11 59.95 -3.18 -2.39
C ARG A 11 58.97 -2.91 -1.24
N ALA A 12 59.09 -3.73 -0.21
CA ALA A 12 58.46 -3.55 1.08
C ALA A 12 59.15 -2.42 1.85
N ILE A 13 58.39 -1.54 2.49
CA ILE A 13 58.85 -0.65 3.56
C ILE A 13 57.87 -0.82 4.74
N PHE A 14 58.43 -1.35 5.84
CA PHE A 14 57.80 -1.39 7.16
C PHE A 14 57.68 0.06 7.70
N GLY A 15 56.48 0.49 7.98
CA GLY A 15 56.20 1.71 8.73
C GLY A 15 55.31 1.39 9.93
N VAL A 16 55.85 1.65 11.12
CA VAL A 16 55.19 1.50 12.42
C VAL A 16 53.95 2.37 12.48
N LEU A 17 52.78 1.75 12.65
CA LEU A 17 51.49 2.45 12.80
C LEU A 17 51.22 2.62 14.29
N THR A 18 51.41 3.83 14.81
CA THR A 18 50.89 4.24 16.12
C THR A 18 49.35 4.29 16.07
N LEU A 19 48.72 3.42 16.87
CA LEU A 19 47.26 3.36 17.00
C LEU A 19 46.78 4.55 17.84
N SER A 20 46.34 5.61 17.18
CA SER A 20 45.61 6.70 17.83
C SER A 20 44.13 6.30 17.89
N LEU A 21 43.63 5.95 19.08
CA LEU A 21 42.20 5.76 19.35
C LEU A 21 41.52 7.12 19.26
N THR A 22 41.05 7.50 18.07
CA THR A 22 40.07 8.56 17.95
C THR A 22 38.69 7.95 18.22
N VAL A 23 38.13 8.26 19.38
CA VAL A 23 36.72 8.05 19.68
C VAL A 23 35.91 8.93 18.71
N LEU A 24 35.51 8.36 17.60
CA LEU A 24 34.49 8.95 16.74
C LEU A 24 33.15 8.86 17.49
N THR A 25 32.81 9.92 18.21
CA THR A 25 31.42 10.22 18.52
C THR A 25 30.70 10.36 17.21
N ALA A 26 30.07 9.26 16.74
CA ALA A 26 29.15 9.29 15.65
C ALA A 26 27.91 10.06 16.13
N CYS A 27 27.96 11.38 16.10
CA CYS A 27 26.76 12.18 15.88
C CYS A 27 26.23 11.77 14.52
N GLY A 28 25.31 10.81 14.51
CA GLY A 28 24.56 10.47 13.32
C GLY A 28 23.86 11.73 12.84
N THR A 29 24.41 12.38 11.83
CA THR A 29 23.66 13.32 11.01
C THR A 29 22.55 12.52 10.40
N VAL A 30 21.36 12.57 11.01
CA VAL A 30 20.13 12.10 10.37
C VAL A 30 20.07 12.90 9.08
N SER A 31 20.38 12.24 7.97
CA SER A 31 20.24 12.81 6.64
C SER A 31 18.79 13.28 6.55
N GLN A 32 18.58 14.61 6.57
CA GLN A 32 17.23 15.16 6.45
C GLN A 32 16.75 14.77 5.07
N SER A 33 15.81 13.81 5.01
CA SER A 33 15.19 13.43 3.76
C SER A 33 14.66 14.69 3.08
N LYS A 34 15.08 14.92 1.83
CA LYS A 34 14.57 16.05 1.03
C LYS A 34 13.07 15.88 0.73
N ASN A 35 12.55 14.67 0.89
CA ASN A 35 11.16 14.33 0.64
C ASN A 35 10.34 14.38 1.94
N VAL A 36 9.15 14.97 1.86
CA VAL A 36 8.15 14.89 2.92
C VAL A 36 7.37 13.58 2.83
N LEU A 37 7.13 13.10 1.61
CA LEU A 37 6.53 11.79 1.35
C LEU A 37 7.05 11.18 0.05
N THR A 38 6.92 9.86 -0.05
CA THR A 38 7.16 9.07 -1.27
C THR A 38 6.03 8.06 -1.39
N VAL A 39 5.40 7.99 -2.56
CA VAL A 39 4.34 7.02 -2.90
C VAL A 39 4.81 6.22 -4.10
N ASN A 40 4.98 4.92 -4.00
CA ASN A 40 5.42 4.00 -5.06
C ASN A 40 6.66 4.50 -5.85
N GLY A 41 7.52 5.30 -5.21
CA GLY A 41 8.69 5.94 -5.85
C GLY A 41 8.47 7.37 -6.33
N THR A 42 7.23 7.85 -6.41
CA THR A 42 6.89 9.26 -6.68
C THR A 42 7.17 10.10 -5.44
N ASN A 43 8.06 11.06 -5.56
CA ASN A 43 8.52 11.90 -4.46
C ASN A 43 7.77 13.23 -4.40
N TYR A 44 7.41 13.67 -3.18
CA TYR A 44 6.99 15.03 -2.90
C TYR A 44 7.96 15.64 -1.88
N THR A 45 8.58 16.74 -2.23
CA THR A 45 9.67 17.32 -1.44
C THR A 45 9.16 18.19 -0.31
N VAL A 46 9.99 18.38 0.73
CA VAL A 46 9.69 19.33 1.82
C VAL A 46 9.47 20.75 1.26
N ALA A 47 10.26 21.19 0.29
CA ALA A 47 10.10 22.52 -0.32
C ALA A 47 8.75 22.68 -1.06
N GLN A 48 8.27 21.63 -1.75
CA GLN A 48 6.94 21.64 -2.37
C GLN A 48 5.84 21.73 -1.31
N PHE A 49 5.96 20.93 -0.25
CA PHE A 49 5.00 20.93 0.85
C PHE A 49 4.94 22.27 1.59
N GLU A 50 6.10 22.91 1.87
CA GLU A 50 6.15 24.22 2.49
C GLU A 50 5.50 25.30 1.61
N ARG A 51 5.72 25.26 0.30
CA ARG A 51 5.09 26.17 -0.65
C ARG A 51 3.56 26.01 -0.67
N LEU A 52 3.09 24.77 -0.77
CA LEU A 52 1.64 24.46 -0.71
C LEU A 52 1.04 24.88 0.62
N SER A 53 1.71 24.63 1.73
CA SER A 53 1.24 25.02 3.07
C SER A 53 1.10 26.54 3.23
N LYS A 54 2.06 27.30 2.74
CA LYS A 54 1.99 28.77 2.74
C LYS A 54 0.82 29.28 1.89
N GLU A 55 0.58 28.68 0.75
CA GLU A 55 -0.54 29.02 -0.11
C GLU A 55 -1.90 28.70 0.56
N LEU A 56 -2.05 27.51 1.13
CA LEU A 56 -3.26 27.11 1.85
C LEU A 56 -3.60 28.06 3.02
N ILE A 57 -2.59 28.56 3.71
CA ILE A 57 -2.76 29.56 4.78
C ILE A 57 -3.12 30.92 4.19
N SER A 58 -2.41 31.40 3.17
CA SER A 58 -2.66 32.73 2.58
C SER A 58 -4.04 32.83 1.90
N THR A 59 -4.52 31.74 1.33
CA THR A 59 -5.86 31.63 0.73
C THR A 59 -6.95 31.26 1.74
N LYS A 60 -6.62 31.18 3.05
CA LYS A 60 -7.53 30.87 4.15
C LYS A 60 -8.20 29.49 4.03
N GLN A 61 -7.60 28.55 3.31
CA GLN A 61 -8.05 27.17 3.27
C GLN A 61 -7.70 26.40 4.57
N ILE A 62 -6.66 26.85 5.25
CA ILE A 62 -6.24 26.35 6.56
C ILE A 62 -6.06 27.54 7.50
N PRO A 63 -6.66 27.50 8.71
CA PRO A 63 -6.48 28.55 9.70
C PRO A 63 -5.04 28.54 10.23
N SER A 64 -4.45 29.73 10.40
CA SER A 64 -3.17 29.87 11.08
C SER A 64 -3.07 31.23 11.77
N THR A 65 -2.65 31.24 13.03
CA THR A 65 -2.36 32.46 13.79
C THR A 65 -0.87 32.82 13.77
N THR A 66 0.00 31.90 13.40
CA THR A 66 1.46 32.04 13.42
C THR A 66 2.06 32.17 12.01
N GLY A 67 1.26 32.01 10.95
CA GLY A 67 1.74 31.89 9.58
C GLY A 67 2.37 30.53 9.28
N GLN A 68 2.30 29.57 10.22
CA GLN A 68 2.77 28.19 10.03
C GLN A 68 1.61 27.21 10.07
N ILE A 69 1.75 26.10 9.33
CA ILE A 69 0.76 25.02 9.33
C ILE A 69 0.83 24.25 10.67
N SER A 70 -0.32 23.91 11.24
CA SER A 70 -0.37 23.07 12.44
C SER A 70 0.05 21.62 12.13
N GLY A 71 0.45 20.86 13.16
CA GLY A 71 0.77 19.44 12.99
C GLY A 71 -0.42 18.63 12.49
N ALA A 72 -1.64 18.92 12.95
CA ALA A 72 -2.86 18.27 12.52
C ALA A 72 -3.16 18.57 11.04
N ASP A 73 -3.09 19.84 10.64
CA ASP A 73 -3.32 20.24 9.25
C ASP A 73 -2.23 19.69 8.31
N SER A 74 -0.98 19.62 8.77
CA SER A 74 0.11 18.98 8.02
C SER A 74 -0.23 17.52 7.67
N LYS A 75 -0.73 16.75 8.64
CA LYS A 75 -1.14 15.36 8.42
C LYS A 75 -2.32 15.25 7.46
N ASN A 76 -3.30 16.15 7.56
CA ASN A 76 -4.45 16.20 6.64
C ASN A 76 -4.02 16.50 5.21
N VAL A 77 -3.17 17.50 5.01
CA VAL A 77 -2.63 17.86 3.69
C VAL A 77 -1.79 16.73 3.10
N LEU A 78 -0.93 16.11 3.90
CA LEU A 78 -0.15 14.96 3.45
C LEU A 78 -1.04 13.78 3.07
N SER A 79 -2.09 13.52 3.83
CA SER A 79 -3.07 12.48 3.50
C SER A 79 -3.78 12.76 2.16
N ALA A 80 -4.12 14.02 1.90
CA ALA A 80 -4.70 14.43 0.62
C ALA A 80 -3.70 14.27 -0.53
N LEU A 81 -2.43 14.63 -0.33
CA LEU A 81 -1.37 14.45 -1.33
C LEU A 81 -1.12 12.96 -1.64
N VAL A 82 -1.10 12.10 -0.63
CA VAL A 82 -0.98 10.65 -0.86
C VAL A 82 -2.13 10.16 -1.72
N ARG A 83 -3.38 10.50 -1.38
CA ARG A 83 -4.56 10.14 -2.19
C ARG A 83 -4.50 10.70 -3.61
N PHE A 84 -4.06 11.94 -3.77
CA PHE A 84 -3.89 12.56 -5.09
C PHE A 84 -2.90 11.77 -5.97
N ILE A 85 -1.74 11.44 -5.43
CA ILE A 85 -0.72 10.67 -6.15
C ILE A 85 -1.24 9.26 -6.47
N MET A 86 -1.82 8.56 -5.49
CA MET A 86 -2.37 7.22 -5.69
C MET A 86 -3.47 7.17 -6.74
N ASN A 87 -4.41 8.13 -6.72
CA ASN A 87 -5.46 8.21 -7.72
C ASN A 87 -4.88 8.35 -9.14
N ASN A 88 -3.93 9.25 -9.33
CA ASN A 88 -3.30 9.44 -10.64
C ASN A 88 -2.53 8.20 -11.10
N GLU A 89 -1.76 7.57 -10.22
CA GLU A 89 -1.02 6.35 -10.54
C GLU A 89 -1.96 5.18 -10.86
N PHE A 90 -3.02 5.00 -10.07
CA PHE A 90 -4.04 3.98 -10.30
C PHE A 90 -4.74 4.16 -11.65
N LEU A 91 -5.19 5.38 -11.96
CA LEU A 91 -5.84 5.69 -13.23
C LEU A 91 -4.89 5.42 -14.40
N GLN A 92 -3.66 5.92 -14.33
CA GLN A 92 -2.65 5.70 -15.36
C GLN A 92 -2.35 4.21 -15.59
N ALA A 93 -2.22 3.42 -14.51
CA ALA A 93 -1.99 1.97 -14.58
C ALA A 93 -3.15 1.22 -15.26
N ASN A 94 -4.35 1.81 -15.26
CA ASN A 94 -5.54 1.25 -15.89
C ASN A 94 -5.93 1.90 -17.22
N GLY A 95 -5.07 2.78 -17.78
CA GLY A 95 -5.31 3.44 -19.06
C GLY A 95 -6.32 4.57 -18.99
N GLU A 96 -6.62 5.06 -17.79
CA GLU A 96 -7.52 6.18 -17.52
C GLU A 96 -6.75 7.42 -17.07
N SER A 97 -7.39 8.56 -17.16
CA SER A 97 -6.86 9.83 -16.64
C SER A 97 -7.99 10.80 -16.34
N ILE A 98 -7.72 11.74 -15.44
CA ILE A 98 -8.63 12.88 -15.22
C ILE A 98 -8.45 13.84 -16.41
N THR A 99 -9.49 13.99 -17.22
CA THR A 99 -9.51 14.85 -18.41
C THR A 99 -9.91 16.28 -18.06
N ASP A 100 -9.72 17.21 -19.01
CA ASP A 100 -10.20 18.59 -18.84
C ASP A 100 -11.74 18.65 -18.81
N LEU A 101 -12.42 17.71 -19.48
CA LEU A 101 -13.88 17.59 -19.39
C LEU A 101 -14.31 17.20 -17.97
N ASP A 102 -13.60 16.27 -17.32
CA ASP A 102 -13.88 15.89 -15.94
C ASP A 102 -13.73 17.09 -15.00
N ARG A 103 -12.63 17.82 -15.13
CA ARG A 103 -12.40 19.03 -14.34
C ARG A 103 -13.47 20.08 -14.58
N LYS A 104 -13.91 20.22 -15.82
CA LYS A 104 -14.95 21.18 -16.20
C LYS A 104 -16.28 20.91 -15.49
N THR A 105 -16.64 19.65 -15.23
CA THR A 105 -17.89 19.31 -14.52
C THR A 105 -17.95 19.92 -13.12
N VAL A 106 -16.80 20.09 -12.46
CA VAL A 106 -16.71 20.72 -11.13
C VAL A 106 -16.48 22.23 -11.26
N THR A 107 -15.58 22.67 -12.16
CA THR A 107 -15.28 24.11 -12.28
C THR A 107 -16.47 24.91 -12.76
N ASP A 108 -17.39 24.33 -13.54
CA ASP A 108 -18.63 25.00 -13.96
C ASP A 108 -19.62 25.24 -12.81
N THR A 109 -19.43 24.58 -11.67
CA THR A 109 -20.25 24.80 -10.48
C THR A 109 -19.67 25.86 -9.52
N ILE A 110 -18.44 26.31 -9.77
CA ILE A 110 -17.76 27.31 -8.95
C ILE A 110 -18.20 28.69 -9.39
N ALA A 111 -18.68 29.53 -8.45
CA ALA A 111 -19.11 30.90 -8.74
C ALA A 111 -17.94 31.72 -9.32
N ALA A 112 -18.24 32.63 -10.23
CA ALA A 112 -17.20 33.39 -10.95
C ALA A 112 -16.33 34.28 -10.04
N ASP A 113 -16.86 34.66 -8.89
CA ASP A 113 -16.19 35.47 -7.84
C ASP A 113 -15.55 34.63 -6.73
N ASP A 114 -15.55 33.31 -6.89
CA ASP A 114 -14.97 32.40 -5.87
C ASP A 114 -13.45 32.60 -5.76
N PRO A 115 -12.91 32.65 -4.54
CA PRO A 115 -11.46 32.72 -4.30
C PRO A 115 -10.63 31.64 -5.01
N TYR A 116 -11.21 30.50 -5.38
CA TYR A 116 -10.59 29.44 -6.16
C TYR A 116 -9.82 29.99 -7.39
N TYR A 117 -10.36 30.97 -8.09
CA TYR A 117 -9.72 31.51 -9.30
C TYR A 117 -8.46 32.34 -9.02
N SER A 118 -8.23 32.73 -7.77
CA SER A 118 -7.01 33.40 -7.32
C SER A 118 -5.90 32.43 -6.90
N TRP A 119 -6.19 31.13 -6.74
CA TRP A 119 -5.22 30.13 -6.33
C TRP A 119 -4.22 29.82 -7.45
N SER A 120 -3.03 29.29 -7.05
CA SER A 120 -2.09 28.76 -8.03
C SER A 120 -2.71 27.61 -8.85
N LYS A 121 -2.17 27.37 -10.05
CA LYS A 121 -2.61 26.26 -10.88
C LYS A 121 -2.37 24.90 -10.23
N GLU A 122 -1.35 24.80 -9.37
CA GLU A 122 -1.06 23.59 -8.58
C GLU A 122 -2.19 23.31 -7.59
N LEU A 123 -2.61 24.31 -6.80
CA LEU A 123 -3.67 24.16 -5.82
C LEU A 123 -5.04 23.96 -6.48
N GLN A 124 -5.34 24.70 -7.55
CA GLN A 124 -6.57 24.51 -8.35
C GLN A 124 -6.66 23.06 -8.81
N ARG A 125 -5.58 22.55 -9.43
CA ARG A 125 -5.54 21.19 -9.96
C ARG A 125 -5.68 20.13 -8.85
N LEU A 126 -4.95 20.28 -7.76
CA LEU A 126 -5.05 19.37 -6.62
C LEU A 126 -6.48 19.28 -6.09
N SER A 127 -7.12 20.41 -5.87
CA SER A 127 -8.49 20.49 -5.37
C SER A 127 -9.50 19.83 -6.32
N ILE A 128 -9.46 20.18 -7.60
CA ILE A 128 -10.40 19.66 -8.60
C ILE A 128 -10.15 18.18 -8.87
N ASP A 129 -8.90 17.76 -9.05
CA ASP A 129 -8.58 16.36 -9.34
C ASP A 129 -9.01 15.44 -8.17
N LEU A 130 -8.85 15.88 -6.92
CA LEU A 130 -9.36 15.13 -5.75
C LEU A 130 -10.90 15.07 -5.76
N SER A 131 -11.59 16.13 -6.18
CA SER A 131 -13.05 16.18 -6.21
C SER A 131 -13.65 15.24 -7.26
N VAL A 132 -13.02 15.12 -8.44
CA VAL A 132 -13.51 14.26 -9.53
C VAL A 132 -12.97 12.82 -9.47
N ALA A 133 -11.96 12.54 -8.65
CA ALA A 133 -11.24 11.28 -8.66
C ALA A 133 -12.17 10.06 -8.52
N THR A 134 -13.13 10.10 -7.59
CA THR A 134 -14.08 9.00 -7.37
C THR A 134 -14.91 8.69 -8.62
N THR A 135 -15.37 9.72 -9.31
CA THR A 135 -16.15 9.55 -10.56
C THR A 135 -15.30 8.95 -11.68
N VAL A 136 -14.04 9.38 -11.79
CA VAL A 136 -13.12 8.85 -12.80
C VAL A 136 -12.69 7.42 -12.47
N VAL A 137 -12.41 7.13 -11.20
CA VAL A 137 -12.10 5.77 -10.70
C VAL A 137 -13.23 4.80 -11.04
N ALA A 138 -14.49 5.21 -10.91
CA ALA A 138 -15.64 4.36 -11.25
C ALA A 138 -15.71 3.94 -12.73
N ARG A 139 -15.01 4.63 -13.62
CA ARG A 139 -14.91 4.24 -15.06
C ARG A 139 -13.98 3.05 -15.30
N VAL A 140 -13.05 2.78 -14.39
CA VAL A 140 -12.11 1.67 -14.52
C VAL A 140 -12.86 0.35 -14.50
N LYS A 141 -12.68 -0.44 -15.56
CA LYS A 141 -13.32 -1.76 -15.72
C LYS A 141 -12.43 -2.87 -15.16
N THR A 142 -13.06 -4.00 -14.85
CA THR A 142 -12.30 -5.21 -14.53
C THR A 142 -11.36 -5.52 -15.71
N PRO A 143 -10.06 -5.69 -15.48
CA PRO A 143 -9.13 -6.11 -16.52
C PRO A 143 -9.52 -7.46 -17.11
N ASP A 144 -9.04 -7.76 -18.31
CA ASP A 144 -9.12 -9.12 -18.83
C ASP A 144 -8.39 -10.13 -17.92
N SER A 145 -8.70 -11.42 -18.09
CA SER A 145 -8.17 -12.48 -17.23
C SER A 145 -6.64 -12.49 -17.15
N LYS A 146 -5.95 -12.24 -18.27
CA LYS A 146 -4.47 -12.24 -18.31
C LYS A 146 -3.88 -11.07 -17.52
N LYS A 147 -4.45 -9.87 -17.64
CA LYS A 147 -4.02 -8.69 -16.87
C LYS A 147 -4.38 -8.87 -15.40
N LEU A 148 -5.56 -9.42 -15.08
CA LEU A 148 -5.99 -9.68 -13.73
C LEU A 148 -5.11 -10.72 -13.03
N GLU A 149 -4.73 -11.79 -13.73
CA GLU A 149 -3.76 -12.78 -13.25
C GLU A 149 -2.41 -12.14 -12.92
N LYS A 150 -1.90 -11.27 -13.79
CA LYS A 150 -0.65 -10.55 -13.56
C LYS A 150 -0.73 -9.65 -12.33
N ILE A 151 -1.81 -8.91 -12.17
CA ILE A 151 -2.07 -8.04 -11.01
C ILE A 151 -2.10 -8.88 -9.73
N TYR A 152 -2.91 -9.94 -9.71
CA TYR A 152 -3.08 -10.81 -8.56
C TYR A 152 -1.78 -11.53 -8.17
N SER A 153 -1.06 -12.06 -9.15
CA SER A 153 0.21 -12.79 -8.89
C SER A 153 1.31 -11.89 -8.36
N ALA A 154 1.32 -10.62 -8.76
CA ALA A 154 2.29 -9.63 -8.26
C ALA A 154 1.97 -9.18 -6.83
N SER A 155 0.69 -8.97 -6.53
CA SER A 155 0.18 -8.57 -5.22
C SER A 155 -1.30 -8.94 -5.15
N PRO A 156 -1.66 -10.03 -4.44
CA PRO A 156 -3.05 -10.51 -4.40
C PRO A 156 -4.06 -9.45 -3.97
N GLY A 157 -3.72 -8.64 -2.96
CA GLY A 157 -4.55 -7.54 -2.49
C GLY A 157 -4.87 -6.48 -3.54
N SER A 158 -4.01 -6.31 -4.56
CA SER A 158 -4.23 -5.34 -5.65
C SER A 158 -5.44 -5.68 -6.53
N ALA A 159 -5.97 -6.91 -6.47
CA ALA A 159 -7.23 -7.26 -7.08
C ALA A 159 -8.46 -6.67 -6.35
N GLY A 160 -8.25 -6.05 -5.18
CA GLY A 160 -9.29 -5.45 -4.36
C GLY A 160 -10.19 -6.47 -3.67
N ALA A 161 -9.77 -7.73 -3.63
CA ALA A 161 -10.48 -8.82 -2.98
C ALA A 161 -9.47 -9.78 -2.34
N LEU A 162 -9.87 -10.44 -1.26
CA LEU A 162 -9.11 -11.50 -0.63
C LEU A 162 -9.69 -12.85 -1.04
N CYS A 163 -8.84 -13.71 -1.59
CA CYS A 163 -9.15 -15.08 -2.02
C CYS A 163 -8.23 -16.04 -1.25
N ILE A 164 -8.48 -16.23 0.02
CA ILE A 164 -7.55 -16.88 0.94
C ILE A 164 -8.04 -18.23 1.44
N ARG A 165 -7.10 -19.04 1.92
CA ARG A 165 -7.32 -20.12 2.87
C ARG A 165 -6.80 -19.73 4.23
N HIS A 166 -7.44 -20.20 5.28
CA HIS A 166 -6.96 -20.02 6.63
C HIS A 166 -7.14 -21.28 7.49
N ILE A 167 -6.30 -21.39 8.50
CA ILE A 167 -6.42 -22.38 9.59
C ILE A 167 -6.46 -21.59 10.89
N VAL A 168 -7.42 -21.87 11.75
CA VAL A 168 -7.57 -21.23 13.06
C VAL A 168 -7.31 -22.27 14.14
N VAL A 169 -6.48 -21.93 15.13
CA VAL A 169 -6.21 -22.77 16.31
C VAL A 169 -6.20 -21.93 17.58
N ALA A 170 -6.35 -22.59 18.72
CA ALA A 170 -6.49 -21.90 20.00
C ALA A 170 -5.18 -21.26 20.49
N THR A 171 -4.03 -21.85 20.18
CA THR A 171 -2.74 -21.43 20.73
C THR A 171 -1.71 -21.10 19.66
N GLU A 172 -0.84 -20.15 19.97
CA GLU A 172 0.29 -19.80 19.11
C GLU A 172 1.22 -20.98 18.84
N LYS A 173 1.41 -21.85 19.85
CA LYS A 173 2.26 -23.04 19.71
C LYS A 173 1.71 -24.00 18.65
N GLU A 174 0.40 -24.25 18.64
CA GLU A 174 -0.25 -25.07 17.62
C GLU A 174 -0.09 -24.45 16.24
N SER A 175 -0.36 -23.14 16.12
CA SER A 175 -0.19 -22.40 14.86
C SER A 175 1.24 -22.49 14.33
N ARG A 176 2.27 -22.33 15.18
CA ARG A 176 3.67 -22.50 14.79
C ARG A 176 4.00 -23.92 14.33
N ASN A 177 3.43 -24.93 14.98
CA ASN A 177 3.63 -26.32 14.59
C ASN A 177 3.01 -26.63 13.22
N ILE A 178 1.80 -26.11 12.96
CA ILE A 178 1.13 -26.26 11.67
C ILE A 178 1.89 -25.51 10.59
N LEU A 179 2.32 -24.27 10.86
CA LEU A 179 3.12 -23.48 9.92
C LEU A 179 4.43 -24.20 9.55
N LYS A 180 5.07 -24.87 10.54
CA LYS A 180 6.24 -25.69 10.26
C LYS A 180 5.90 -26.85 9.32
N GLN A 181 4.82 -27.60 9.57
CA GLN A 181 4.39 -28.71 8.70
C GLN A 181 4.11 -28.21 7.26
N LEU A 182 3.44 -27.06 7.12
CA LEU A 182 3.18 -26.45 5.81
C LEU A 182 4.48 -26.07 5.09
N ASN A 183 5.45 -25.51 5.80
CA ASN A 183 6.77 -25.18 5.25
C ASN A 183 7.59 -26.43 4.88
N ASP A 184 7.34 -27.54 5.56
CA ASP A 184 7.93 -28.85 5.25
C ASP A 184 7.18 -29.59 4.12
N GLY A 185 6.15 -28.96 3.52
CA GLY A 185 5.44 -29.46 2.34
C GLY A 185 4.13 -30.18 2.63
N ALA A 186 3.58 -30.10 3.83
CA ALA A 186 2.25 -30.66 4.13
C ALA A 186 1.15 -29.93 3.35
N ASP A 187 0.09 -30.64 3.02
CA ASP A 187 -1.06 -30.10 2.29
C ASP A 187 -1.91 -29.19 3.18
N PHE A 188 -2.12 -27.95 2.74
CA PHE A 188 -2.89 -26.95 3.49
C PHE A 188 -4.34 -27.36 3.71
N ILE A 189 -4.96 -27.96 2.68
CA ILE A 189 -6.38 -28.37 2.72
C ILE A 189 -6.57 -29.51 3.74
N ALA A 190 -5.65 -30.46 3.74
CA ALA A 190 -5.68 -31.57 4.69
C ALA A 190 -5.55 -31.09 6.13
N LEU A 191 -4.55 -30.22 6.41
CA LEU A 191 -4.35 -29.65 7.75
C LEU A 191 -5.52 -28.76 8.18
N ALA A 192 -6.13 -28.00 7.28
CA ALA A 192 -7.30 -27.19 7.60
C ALA A 192 -8.49 -28.05 8.02
N LYS A 193 -8.75 -29.13 7.29
CA LYS A 193 -9.84 -30.09 7.60
C LYS A 193 -9.62 -30.80 8.93
N GLU A 194 -8.40 -31.12 9.24
CA GLU A 194 -8.05 -31.87 10.45
C GLU A 194 -7.99 -30.97 11.69
N LEU A 195 -7.23 -29.87 11.60
CA LEU A 195 -6.74 -29.14 12.77
C LEU A 195 -7.45 -27.81 13.00
N SER A 196 -8.12 -27.19 12.01
CA SER A 196 -8.79 -25.92 12.23
C SER A 196 -9.89 -26.06 13.30
N THR A 197 -9.99 -25.08 14.19
CA THR A 197 -11.08 -25.01 15.18
C THR A 197 -12.37 -24.43 14.59
N GLU A 198 -12.27 -23.76 13.45
CA GLU A 198 -13.41 -23.17 12.79
C GLU A 198 -14.13 -24.21 11.89
N PRO A 199 -15.45 -24.45 12.10
CA PRO A 199 -16.19 -25.45 11.33
C PRO A 199 -16.22 -25.19 9.83
N THR A 200 -16.32 -23.92 9.41
CA THR A 200 -16.32 -23.53 8.00
C THR A 200 -15.01 -23.85 7.32
N ALA A 201 -13.89 -23.51 7.96
CA ALA A 201 -12.57 -23.84 7.46
C ALA A 201 -12.35 -25.35 7.35
N LYS A 202 -12.85 -26.14 8.31
CA LYS A 202 -12.86 -27.61 8.19
C LYS A 202 -13.62 -28.10 6.97
N ALA A 203 -14.82 -27.58 6.75
CA ALA A 203 -15.68 -28.00 5.64
C ALA A 203 -15.08 -27.64 4.27
N THR A 204 -14.48 -26.45 4.14
CA THR A 204 -13.98 -25.89 2.86
C THR A 204 -12.51 -26.19 2.60
N GLY A 205 -11.81 -26.88 3.52
CA GLY A 205 -10.34 -27.01 3.44
C GLY A 205 -9.62 -25.67 3.60
N GLY A 206 -10.16 -24.83 4.48
CA GLY A 206 -9.63 -23.53 4.84
C GLY A 206 -10.05 -22.39 3.94
N ALA A 207 -10.78 -22.61 2.84
CA ALA A 207 -11.24 -21.50 2.00
C ALA A 207 -12.14 -20.56 2.81
N LEU A 208 -11.73 -19.28 2.90
CA LEU A 208 -12.55 -18.27 3.53
C LEU A 208 -13.64 -17.85 2.57
N GLN A 209 -14.88 -18.23 2.90
CA GLN A 209 -16.06 -17.97 2.09
C GLN A 209 -16.99 -17.05 2.87
N LEU A 210 -17.03 -15.77 2.49
CA LEU A 210 -18.06 -14.85 2.92
C LEU A 210 -19.12 -14.80 1.81
N GLU A 211 -20.40 -14.87 2.19
CA GLU A 211 -21.52 -14.85 1.24
C GLU A 211 -21.44 -15.95 0.14
N ALA A 212 -20.89 -17.11 0.48
CA ALA A 212 -20.67 -18.24 -0.43
C ALA A 212 -19.73 -17.95 -1.62
N SER A 213 -18.91 -16.91 -1.54
CA SER A 213 -17.88 -16.58 -2.53
C SER A 213 -16.49 -16.95 -2.04
N ASP A 214 -15.69 -17.56 -2.91
CA ASP A 214 -14.29 -17.87 -2.67
C ASP A 214 -13.38 -16.62 -2.65
N CYS A 215 -13.87 -15.51 -3.17
CA CYS A 215 -13.20 -14.21 -3.19
C CYS A 215 -14.13 -13.15 -2.63
N THR A 216 -13.69 -12.44 -1.62
CA THR A 216 -14.48 -11.38 -0.98
C THR A 216 -13.85 -10.03 -1.24
N PRO A 217 -14.60 -9.03 -1.78
CA PRO A 217 -14.12 -7.66 -1.84
C PRO A 217 -13.61 -7.20 -0.48
N ILE A 218 -12.47 -6.50 -0.43
CA ILE A 218 -11.87 -6.05 0.83
C ILE A 218 -12.85 -5.14 1.60
N SER A 219 -13.64 -4.33 0.88
CA SER A 219 -14.69 -3.46 1.45
C SER A 219 -15.81 -4.22 2.16
N ASN A 220 -15.98 -5.51 1.88
CA ASN A 220 -17.08 -6.33 2.42
C ASN A 220 -16.64 -7.19 3.60
N PHE A 221 -15.36 -7.05 4.03
CA PHE A 221 -14.94 -7.73 5.25
C PHE A 221 -15.65 -7.12 6.45
N PRO A 222 -16.32 -7.93 7.27
CA PRO A 222 -16.96 -7.44 8.49
C PRO A 222 -15.94 -6.84 9.46
N ASP A 223 -16.36 -5.86 10.26
CA ASP A 223 -15.56 -5.25 11.33
C ASP A 223 -15.08 -6.26 12.39
N THR A 224 -15.63 -7.49 12.36
CA THR A 224 -15.20 -8.60 13.23
C THR A 224 -13.84 -9.18 12.86
N TYR A 225 -13.35 -8.91 11.63
CA TYR A 225 -11.99 -9.28 11.24
C TYR A 225 -11.02 -8.18 11.67
N ASP A 226 -10.05 -8.56 12.47
CA ASP A 226 -9.01 -7.65 12.94
C ASP A 226 -8.19 -7.08 11.76
N LEU A 227 -7.79 -5.81 11.86
CA LEU A 227 -6.96 -5.16 10.84
C LEU A 227 -5.66 -5.94 10.58
N ASP A 228 -5.07 -6.55 11.62
CA ASP A 228 -3.86 -7.35 11.52
C ASP A 228 -4.08 -8.59 10.64
N PHE A 229 -5.28 -9.21 10.70
CA PHE A 229 -5.64 -10.32 9.83
C PHE A 229 -5.73 -9.88 8.37
N ILE A 230 -6.42 -8.77 8.10
CA ILE A 230 -6.56 -8.22 6.74
C ILE A 230 -5.20 -7.83 6.19
N GLN A 231 -4.37 -7.14 6.97
CA GLN A 231 -3.03 -6.73 6.56
C GLN A 231 -2.14 -7.94 6.28
N ALA A 232 -2.19 -8.96 7.12
CA ALA A 232 -1.43 -10.19 6.91
C ALA A 232 -1.84 -10.92 5.63
N ALA A 233 -3.14 -10.89 5.27
CA ALA A 233 -3.64 -11.45 4.02
C ALA A 233 -3.20 -10.62 2.80
N LEU A 234 -3.17 -9.28 2.91
CA LEU A 234 -2.68 -8.39 1.86
C LEU A 234 -1.18 -8.59 1.58
N ASP A 235 -0.39 -8.82 2.62
CA ASP A 235 1.07 -8.96 2.55
C ASP A 235 1.52 -10.38 2.17
N ALA A 236 0.66 -11.39 2.35
CA ALA A 236 0.99 -12.78 2.07
C ALA A 236 1.18 -13.01 0.56
N LYS A 237 2.25 -13.73 0.21
CA LYS A 237 2.50 -14.16 -1.18
C LYS A 237 1.56 -15.29 -1.56
N VAL A 238 1.24 -15.38 -2.86
CA VAL A 238 0.44 -16.48 -3.42
C VAL A 238 1.09 -17.83 -3.11
N GLY A 239 0.31 -18.75 -2.58
CA GLY A 239 0.75 -20.12 -2.27
C GLY A 239 1.73 -20.25 -1.10
N VAL A 240 2.04 -19.16 -0.39
CA VAL A 240 2.96 -19.17 0.75
C VAL A 240 2.20 -19.00 2.05
N PRO A 241 2.21 -19.99 2.97
CA PRO A 241 1.60 -19.84 4.28
C PRO A 241 2.26 -18.72 5.09
N ASN A 242 1.43 -17.91 5.75
CA ASN A 242 1.85 -16.80 6.62
C ASN A 242 1.14 -16.89 7.97
N GLY A 243 1.88 -16.71 9.04
CA GLY A 243 1.39 -16.79 10.42
C GLY A 243 2.51 -16.98 11.43
N PRO A 244 2.18 -17.14 12.71
CA PRO A 244 0.86 -17.03 13.34
C PRO A 244 0.35 -15.58 13.40
N ILE A 245 -0.90 -15.35 13.04
CA ILE A 245 -1.59 -14.06 13.15
C ILE A 245 -2.62 -14.16 14.28
N LYS A 246 -2.50 -13.34 15.30
CA LYS A 246 -3.43 -13.34 16.44
C LYS A 246 -4.69 -12.57 16.08
N SER A 247 -5.86 -13.11 16.47
CA SER A 247 -7.15 -12.43 16.43
C SER A 247 -7.98 -12.75 17.68
N SER A 248 -9.17 -12.21 17.77
CA SER A 248 -10.17 -12.56 18.79
C SER A 248 -10.61 -14.03 18.73
N LEU A 249 -10.49 -14.68 17.56
CA LEU A 249 -10.87 -16.09 17.32
C LEU A 249 -9.75 -17.09 17.64
N GLY A 250 -8.51 -16.62 17.84
CA GLY A 250 -7.34 -17.46 18.09
C GLY A 250 -6.14 -17.06 17.23
N TYR A 251 -5.40 -18.05 16.77
CA TYR A 251 -4.20 -17.85 15.94
C TYR A 251 -4.45 -18.43 14.54
N HIS A 252 -4.26 -17.57 13.55
CA HIS A 252 -4.49 -17.91 12.15
C HIS A 252 -3.18 -18.21 11.43
N ILE A 253 -3.27 -19.12 10.46
CA ILE A 253 -2.32 -19.27 9.37
C ILE A 253 -3.11 -18.95 8.10
N ILE A 254 -2.62 -18.04 7.28
CA ILE A 254 -3.28 -17.55 6.07
C ILE A 254 -2.44 -17.89 4.86
N MET A 255 -3.09 -18.21 3.73
CA MET A 255 -2.43 -18.39 2.44
C MET A 255 -3.31 -17.81 1.34
N ASN A 256 -2.77 -16.90 0.52
CA ASN A 256 -3.42 -16.49 -0.71
C ASN A 256 -3.43 -17.64 -1.70
N ARG A 257 -4.61 -17.94 -2.25
CA ARG A 257 -4.82 -19.07 -3.18
C ARG A 257 -4.17 -18.79 -4.54
N PRO A 258 -3.65 -19.80 -5.24
CA PRO A 258 -3.18 -19.65 -6.63
C PRO A 258 -4.28 -19.10 -7.54
N TYR A 259 -3.91 -18.25 -8.52
CA TYR A 259 -4.88 -17.66 -9.44
C TYR A 259 -5.73 -18.71 -10.18
N SER A 260 -5.13 -19.84 -10.54
CA SER A 260 -5.83 -20.96 -11.18
C SER A 260 -7.00 -21.51 -10.37
N GLU A 261 -7.00 -21.38 -9.05
CA GLU A 261 -8.09 -21.82 -8.19
C GLU A 261 -9.22 -20.79 -8.06
N ILE A 262 -8.91 -19.50 -8.29
CA ILE A 262 -9.83 -18.41 -7.94
C ILE A 262 -10.22 -17.53 -9.14
N ALA A 263 -9.70 -17.81 -10.32
CA ALA A 263 -9.95 -17.01 -11.53
C ALA A 263 -11.44 -16.83 -11.82
N GLU A 264 -12.23 -17.92 -11.70
CA GLU A 264 -13.67 -17.89 -11.91
C GLU A 264 -14.38 -17.03 -10.84
N SER A 265 -14.05 -17.25 -9.55
CA SER A 265 -14.66 -16.51 -8.45
C SER A 265 -14.31 -15.03 -8.51
N LEU A 266 -13.06 -14.70 -8.83
CA LEU A 266 -12.59 -13.31 -8.97
C LEU A 266 -13.26 -12.61 -10.16
N SER A 267 -13.50 -13.33 -11.27
CA SER A 267 -14.19 -12.80 -12.46
C SER A 267 -15.69 -12.55 -12.25
N LYS A 268 -16.30 -13.23 -11.29
CA LYS A 268 -17.73 -13.08 -10.94
C LYS A 268 -18.01 -11.92 -9.99
N LEU A 269 -16.98 -11.26 -9.47
CA LEU A 269 -17.20 -10.08 -8.62
C LEU A 269 -17.94 -8.98 -9.39
N PRO A 270 -18.80 -8.18 -8.72
CA PRO A 270 -19.64 -7.19 -9.36
C PRO A 270 -18.84 -6.22 -10.25
N VAL A 271 -19.25 -6.11 -11.52
CA VAL A 271 -18.57 -5.25 -12.52
C VAL A 271 -18.77 -3.77 -12.19
N ALA A 272 -19.92 -3.41 -11.61
CA ALA A 272 -20.21 -2.01 -11.24
C ALA A 272 -19.22 -1.45 -10.23
N ASP A 273 -18.67 -2.30 -9.35
CA ASP A 273 -17.74 -1.92 -8.29
C ASP A 273 -16.27 -2.12 -8.69
N SER A 274 -15.99 -2.44 -9.96
CA SER A 274 -14.63 -2.81 -10.40
C SER A 274 -13.61 -1.71 -10.12
N GLY A 275 -13.90 -0.48 -10.52
CA GLY A 275 -13.00 0.65 -10.32
C GLY A 275 -12.71 0.92 -8.84
N PRO A 276 -13.74 1.18 -8.01
CA PRO A 276 -13.55 1.40 -6.57
C PRO A 276 -12.85 0.23 -5.87
N ARG A 277 -13.22 -1.02 -6.19
CA ARG A 277 -12.62 -2.22 -5.63
C ARG A 277 -11.13 -2.33 -5.95
N LEU A 278 -10.76 -2.19 -7.22
CA LEU A 278 -9.37 -2.24 -7.67
C LEU A 278 -8.55 -1.06 -7.10
N ALA A 279 -9.15 0.14 -6.99
CA ALA A 279 -8.51 1.29 -6.38
C ALA A 279 -8.23 1.06 -4.90
N LEU A 280 -9.17 0.48 -4.16
CA LEU A 280 -8.96 0.12 -2.75
C LEU A 280 -7.80 -0.86 -2.62
N GLY A 281 -7.77 -1.91 -3.42
CA GLY A 281 -6.66 -2.88 -3.44
C GLY A 281 -5.32 -2.22 -3.78
N PHE A 282 -5.29 -1.36 -4.79
CA PHE A 282 -4.10 -0.60 -5.15
C PHE A 282 -3.62 0.27 -3.98
N PHE A 283 -4.52 0.98 -3.30
CA PHE A 283 -4.18 1.87 -2.19
C PHE A 283 -3.62 1.12 -0.99
N LEU A 284 -4.24 0.01 -0.61
CA LEU A 284 -3.82 -0.80 0.53
C LEU A 284 -2.46 -1.50 0.30
N THR A 285 -2.11 -1.77 -0.96
CA THR A 285 -0.85 -2.41 -1.34
C THR A 285 0.23 -1.43 -1.80
N SER A 286 -0.09 -0.13 -1.87
CA SER A 286 0.87 0.91 -2.24
C SER A 286 1.92 1.14 -1.16
N LYS A 287 3.15 1.38 -1.59
CA LYS A 287 4.27 1.71 -0.69
C LYS A 287 4.30 3.21 -0.42
N VAL A 288 3.90 3.60 0.78
CA VAL A 288 3.92 4.99 1.22
C VAL A 288 4.95 5.16 2.33
N THR A 289 5.84 6.13 2.16
CA THR A 289 6.80 6.55 3.19
C THR A 289 6.58 8.03 3.47
N VAL A 290 6.33 8.38 4.71
CA VAL A 290 6.22 9.75 5.19
C VAL A 290 7.47 10.07 6.01
N ASN A 291 8.02 11.27 5.86
CA ASN A 291 9.12 11.72 6.70
C ASN A 291 8.66 11.71 8.17
N PRO A 292 9.38 11.03 9.08
CA PRO A 292 8.95 10.84 10.47
C PRO A 292 8.66 12.13 11.26
N LYS A 293 9.20 13.28 10.80
CA LYS A 293 8.86 14.58 11.39
C LYS A 293 7.41 14.99 11.20
N PHE A 294 6.72 14.42 10.22
CA PHE A 294 5.36 14.78 9.84
C PHE A 294 4.35 13.69 10.19
N GLY A 295 4.79 12.51 10.60
CA GLY A 295 3.92 11.40 10.99
C GLY A 295 4.23 10.09 10.29
N THR A 296 3.27 9.17 10.35
CA THR A 296 3.35 7.84 9.73
C THR A 296 2.10 7.59 8.89
N TRP A 297 2.24 6.94 7.74
CA TRP A 297 1.09 6.53 6.94
C TRP A 297 0.39 5.33 7.57
N ASN A 298 -0.91 5.44 7.79
CA ASN A 298 -1.78 4.34 8.17
C ASN A 298 -2.62 3.95 6.94
N ALA A 299 -2.26 2.82 6.30
CA ALA A 299 -2.91 2.37 5.07
C ALA A 299 -4.38 1.98 5.31
N ALA A 300 -4.70 1.35 6.45
CA ALA A 300 -6.05 0.92 6.78
C ALA A 300 -7.01 2.11 6.96
N LEU A 301 -6.49 3.22 7.50
CA LEU A 301 -7.27 4.46 7.69
C LEU A 301 -7.14 5.44 6.52
N GLY A 302 -6.23 5.20 5.57
CA GLY A 302 -5.98 6.07 4.44
C GLY A 302 -5.52 7.47 4.84
N LYS A 303 -4.75 7.59 5.94
CA LYS A 303 -4.32 8.89 6.48
C LYS A 303 -2.92 8.84 7.10
N VAL A 304 -2.32 10.01 7.25
CA VAL A 304 -1.11 10.24 8.05
C VAL A 304 -1.51 10.50 9.49
N GLU A 305 -0.84 9.82 10.43
CA GLU A 305 -1.06 9.93 11.88
C GLU A 305 0.17 10.46 12.62
#